data_bb982854cbf90d3f7f2e24774bfd6774
#
_entry.id   bb982854cbf90d3f7f2e24774bfd6774
#
_cell.length_a   1.000
_cell.length_b   1.000
_cell.length_c   1.000
_cell.angle_alpha   90.00
_cell.angle_beta   90.00
_cell.angle_gamma   90.00
#
_symmetry.space_group_name_H-M   'P 1'
#
loop_
_entity.id
_entity.type
_entity.pdbx_description
1 polymer ?
#
loop_
_entity_poly.entity_id
_entity_poly.type
_entity_poly.pdbx_seq_one_letter_code
_entity_poly.pdbx_strand_id
1 'polypeptide(L)'
;MDRQILWDCHMHSSFSADSDTPMEVMIHRAVETGLQGITFTEHLDPDYPVTPDNLDFSLDIPAYKEKLAELSDMYKDKIQVRFGIVLGLQMHLGEYFDSLLSQTPFDFVIGSSHLVHGYDPYYPEFFEGRKEFLCYMEYFESILENISAYDGFDVYGHIDYVVRYGPNKNREYSYGRYKDILDEILKKLISMGKGIELNTGGYHYGLGEPNPCTAVIRRYRELGGEIITIGADAHTPDKIACAFDKAASVLEACGFRYYTIFKDRKPEFISL
;
A
#
# COMPACT_ATOMS: atom_id res chain seq x y z
N MET A 1 7.13 -27.65 -6.19
CA MET A 1 7.63 -26.38 -6.74
C MET A 1 7.50 -25.40 -5.61
N ASP A 2 8.59 -24.77 -5.21
CA ASP A 2 8.53 -23.69 -4.21
C ASP A 2 7.69 -22.56 -4.84
N ARG A 3 6.55 -22.29 -4.22
CA ARG A 3 5.65 -21.21 -4.65
C ARG A 3 6.26 -19.91 -4.20
N GLN A 4 6.67 -19.11 -5.15
CA GLN A 4 7.41 -17.89 -4.91
C GLN A 4 6.64 -16.68 -5.45
N ILE A 5 6.44 -15.69 -4.60
CA ILE A 5 5.98 -14.38 -5.05
C ILE A 5 7.13 -13.71 -5.78
N LEU A 6 6.92 -13.40 -7.05
CA LEU A 6 7.95 -12.88 -7.95
C LEU A 6 7.72 -11.43 -8.36
N TRP A 7 6.74 -10.76 -7.77
CA TRP A 7 6.42 -9.37 -8.03
C TRP A 7 6.20 -8.59 -6.74
N ASP A 8 6.91 -7.46 -6.59
CA ASP A 8 6.69 -6.51 -5.50
C ASP A 8 5.95 -5.29 -6.04
N CYS A 9 4.71 -5.08 -5.55
CA CYS A 9 3.82 -4.05 -6.06
C CYS A 9 3.87 -2.74 -5.26
N HIS A 10 4.70 -2.64 -4.21
CA HIS A 10 4.72 -1.45 -3.36
C HIS A 10 6.13 -1.19 -2.84
N MET A 11 6.78 -0.19 -3.42
CA MET A 11 8.10 0.26 -2.97
C MET A 11 8.33 1.72 -3.35
N HIS A 12 9.27 2.33 -2.66
CA HIS A 12 9.62 3.74 -2.75
C HIS A 12 11.09 3.92 -3.10
N SER A 13 11.40 5.10 -3.61
CA SER A 13 12.78 5.55 -3.86
C SER A 13 12.94 6.98 -3.37
N SER A 14 14.08 7.59 -3.68
CA SER A 14 14.35 8.99 -3.35
C SER A 14 13.42 10.03 -4.02
N PHE A 15 12.37 9.59 -4.72
CA PHE A 15 11.26 10.43 -5.15
C PHE A 15 10.20 10.60 -4.06
N SER A 16 10.13 9.69 -3.09
CA SER A 16 9.31 9.83 -1.88
C SER A 16 10.09 10.53 -0.78
N ALA A 17 9.45 11.44 -0.05
CA ALA A 17 10.08 12.29 0.95
C ALA A 17 10.73 11.53 2.13
N ASP A 18 10.32 10.29 2.36
CA ASP A 18 10.75 9.42 3.45
C ASP A 18 11.70 8.29 3.00
N SER A 19 12.26 8.40 1.78
CA SER A 19 13.29 7.49 1.28
C SER A 19 14.46 8.24 0.65
N ASP A 20 15.67 7.94 1.10
CA ASP A 20 16.92 8.46 0.53
C ASP A 20 17.53 7.52 -0.52
N THR A 21 16.89 6.39 -0.81
CA THR A 21 17.47 5.35 -1.67
C THR A 21 17.25 5.67 -3.15
N PRO A 22 18.31 5.81 -3.96
CA PRO A 22 18.14 5.98 -5.40
C PRO A 22 17.36 4.83 -6.04
N MET A 23 16.46 5.14 -6.98
CA MET A 23 15.65 4.16 -7.69
C MET A 23 16.47 3.01 -8.30
N GLU A 24 17.62 3.32 -8.88
CA GLU A 24 18.51 2.31 -9.47
C GLU A 24 19.00 1.28 -8.45
N VAL A 25 19.29 1.72 -7.22
CA VAL A 25 19.73 0.83 -6.12
C VAL A 25 18.61 -0.12 -5.73
N MET A 26 17.36 0.36 -5.69
CA MET A 26 16.19 -0.47 -5.45
C MET A 26 16.00 -1.51 -6.57
N ILE A 27 16.10 -1.11 -7.84
CA ILE A 27 16.00 -2.04 -8.99
C ILE A 27 17.11 -3.10 -8.93
N HIS A 28 18.35 -2.68 -8.68
CA HIS A 28 19.48 -3.60 -8.58
C HIS A 28 19.24 -4.68 -7.51
N ARG A 29 18.76 -4.25 -6.35
CA ARG A 29 18.43 -5.18 -5.27
C ARG A 29 17.27 -6.10 -5.62
N ALA A 30 16.23 -5.61 -6.30
CA ALA A 30 15.13 -6.44 -6.78
C ALA A 30 15.60 -7.54 -7.74
N VAL A 31 16.53 -7.23 -8.65
CA VAL A 31 17.18 -8.21 -9.53
C VAL A 31 17.96 -9.24 -8.72
N GLU A 32 18.74 -8.83 -7.72
CA GLU A 32 19.50 -9.75 -6.87
C GLU A 32 18.61 -10.70 -6.05
N THR A 33 17.41 -10.25 -5.65
CA THR A 33 16.44 -11.10 -4.93
C THR A 33 15.68 -12.06 -5.85
N GLY A 34 15.88 -11.96 -7.17
CA GLY A 34 15.26 -12.85 -8.15
C GLY A 34 13.82 -12.50 -8.51
N LEU A 35 13.37 -11.29 -8.22
CA LEU A 35 12.06 -10.81 -8.66
C LEU A 35 11.98 -10.71 -10.18
N GLN A 36 10.83 -11.02 -10.75
CA GLN A 36 10.53 -10.86 -12.18
C GLN A 36 9.99 -9.47 -12.50
N GLY A 37 9.40 -8.81 -11.51
CA GLY A 37 8.89 -7.46 -11.68
C GLY A 37 8.70 -6.72 -10.38
N ILE A 38 8.66 -5.40 -10.51
CA ILE A 38 8.43 -4.44 -9.43
C ILE A 38 7.54 -3.31 -9.93
N THR A 39 6.84 -2.68 -9.01
CA THR A 39 6.12 -1.43 -9.28
C THR A 39 6.58 -0.40 -8.26
N PHE A 40 7.18 0.69 -8.73
CA PHE A 40 7.38 1.84 -7.86
C PHE A 40 6.05 2.53 -7.63
N THR A 41 5.81 2.91 -6.39
CA THR A 41 4.57 3.56 -5.95
C THR A 41 4.94 4.72 -5.02
N GLU A 42 5.56 5.76 -5.61
CA GLU A 42 6.01 6.91 -4.84
C GLU A 42 4.83 7.62 -4.16
N HIS A 43 5.09 8.22 -3.00
CA HIS A 43 4.09 8.94 -2.23
C HIS A 43 3.64 10.22 -2.92
N LEU A 44 2.33 10.44 -2.91
CA LEU A 44 1.72 11.73 -3.18
C LEU A 44 0.63 12.00 -2.16
N ASP A 45 0.94 12.82 -1.17
CA ASP A 45 0.01 13.22 -0.10
C ASP A 45 -0.17 14.74 -0.11
N PRO A 46 -1.08 15.27 -0.96
CA PRO A 46 -1.35 16.70 -0.99
C PRO A 46 -1.87 17.19 0.35
N ASP A 47 -1.56 18.44 0.67
CA ASP A 47 -1.95 19.09 1.94
C ASP A 47 -1.42 18.36 3.19
N TYR A 48 -0.26 17.66 3.05
CA TYR A 48 0.38 17.06 4.20
C TYR A 48 0.79 18.14 5.21
N PRO A 49 0.49 17.97 6.51
CA PRO A 49 0.76 18.97 7.51
C PRO A 49 2.25 19.19 7.74
N VAL A 50 2.63 20.38 8.20
CA VAL A 50 4.00 20.61 8.66
C VAL A 50 4.26 19.76 9.91
N THR A 51 5.24 18.88 9.81
CA THR A 51 5.62 17.94 10.86
C THR A 51 7.01 18.27 11.41
N PRO A 52 7.41 17.70 12.56
CA PRO A 52 8.74 17.91 13.12
C PRO A 52 9.88 17.57 12.14
N ASP A 53 9.68 16.57 11.28
CA ASP A 53 10.66 16.13 10.29
C ASP A 53 10.65 16.97 9.02
N ASN A 54 9.67 17.88 8.89
CA ASN A 54 9.49 18.79 7.75
C ASN A 54 9.48 18.07 6.39
N LEU A 55 8.84 16.89 6.33
CA LEU A 55 8.71 16.12 5.10
C LEU A 55 7.68 16.80 4.16
N ASP A 56 8.02 16.83 2.87
CA ASP A 56 7.14 17.31 1.80
C ASP A 56 6.81 16.13 0.88
N PHE A 57 5.59 15.60 1.01
CA PHE A 57 5.09 14.50 0.17
C PHE A 57 4.49 14.98 -1.15
N SER A 58 4.91 16.12 -1.68
CA SER A 58 4.73 16.48 -3.07
C SER A 58 5.64 15.62 -3.96
N LEU A 59 5.16 15.25 -5.15
CA LEU A 59 5.90 14.40 -6.08
C LEU A 59 6.16 15.13 -7.40
N ASP A 60 7.42 15.23 -7.82
CA ASP A 60 7.78 15.65 -9.18
C ASP A 60 7.51 14.49 -10.16
N ILE A 61 6.26 14.35 -10.58
CA ILE A 61 5.80 13.29 -11.47
C ILE A 61 6.52 13.27 -12.82
N PRO A 62 6.77 14.41 -13.50
CA PRO A 62 7.58 14.42 -14.71
C PRO A 62 8.97 13.84 -14.53
N ALA A 63 9.71 14.26 -13.51
CA ALA A 63 11.05 13.76 -13.22
C ALA A 63 11.02 12.27 -12.82
N TYR A 64 10.06 11.86 -11.99
CA TYR A 64 9.84 10.46 -11.60
C TYR A 64 9.61 9.57 -12.84
N LYS A 65 8.69 9.98 -13.72
CA LYS A 65 8.34 9.24 -14.94
C LYS A 65 9.54 9.12 -15.88
N GLU A 66 10.29 10.21 -16.09
CA GLU A 66 11.48 10.22 -16.94
C GLU A 66 12.54 9.25 -16.39
N LYS A 67 12.85 9.33 -15.10
CA LYS A 67 13.86 8.47 -14.48
C LYS A 67 13.45 7.00 -14.51
N LEU A 68 12.19 6.70 -14.22
CA LEU A 68 11.68 5.34 -14.26
C LEU A 68 11.74 4.78 -15.68
N ALA A 69 11.39 5.55 -16.71
CA ALA A 69 11.46 5.12 -18.10
C ALA A 69 12.91 4.80 -18.55
N GLU A 70 13.87 5.65 -18.18
CA GLU A 70 15.31 5.43 -18.40
C GLU A 70 15.75 4.09 -17.80
N LEU A 71 15.47 3.89 -16.52
CA LEU A 71 15.90 2.68 -15.79
C LEU A 71 15.12 1.43 -16.25
N SER A 72 13.85 1.56 -16.58
CA SER A 72 13.06 0.45 -17.12
C SER A 72 13.65 -0.07 -18.44
N ASP A 73 14.10 0.82 -19.34
CA ASP A 73 14.79 0.41 -20.59
C ASP A 73 16.16 -0.22 -20.30
N MET A 74 16.92 0.33 -19.35
CA MET A 74 18.24 -0.21 -18.95
C MET A 74 18.16 -1.62 -18.37
N TYR A 75 17.10 -1.93 -17.61
CA TYR A 75 16.94 -3.21 -16.92
C TYR A 75 15.94 -4.17 -17.58
N LYS A 76 15.39 -3.85 -18.76
CA LYS A 76 14.30 -4.60 -19.43
C LYS A 76 14.56 -6.09 -19.65
N ASP A 77 15.83 -6.48 -19.83
CA ASP A 77 16.22 -7.89 -20.02
C ASP A 77 16.40 -8.63 -18.67
N LYS A 78 16.29 -7.95 -17.55
CA LYS A 78 16.51 -8.50 -16.20
C LYS A 78 15.26 -8.51 -15.33
N ILE A 79 14.47 -7.45 -15.37
CA ILE A 79 13.29 -7.27 -14.54
C ILE A 79 12.30 -6.32 -15.22
N GLN A 80 11.00 -6.54 -15.00
CA GLN A 80 9.98 -5.60 -15.43
C GLN A 80 9.81 -4.52 -14.36
N VAL A 81 9.83 -3.24 -14.76
CA VAL A 81 9.60 -2.10 -13.86
C VAL A 81 8.35 -1.38 -14.32
N ARG A 82 7.38 -1.21 -13.41
CA ARG A 82 6.09 -0.54 -13.69
C ARG A 82 5.98 0.79 -12.97
N PHE A 83 5.23 1.69 -13.59
CA PHE A 83 4.99 3.05 -13.15
C PHE A 83 3.71 3.11 -12.32
N GLY A 84 3.85 3.19 -11.01
CA GLY A 84 2.73 3.30 -10.08
C GLY A 84 2.80 4.55 -9.21
N ILE A 85 1.83 4.68 -8.33
CA ILE A 85 1.74 5.77 -7.36
C ILE A 85 0.93 5.33 -6.15
N VAL A 86 1.25 5.82 -4.95
CA VAL A 86 0.36 5.78 -3.80
C VAL A 86 -0.20 7.17 -3.54
N LEU A 87 -1.53 7.25 -3.47
CA LEU A 87 -2.27 8.48 -3.22
C LEU A 87 -2.73 8.51 -1.76
N GLY A 88 -2.30 9.51 -1.02
CA GLY A 88 -2.80 9.81 0.33
C GLY A 88 -4.20 10.42 0.23
N LEU A 89 -5.22 9.57 0.39
CA LEU A 89 -6.60 9.96 0.19
C LEU A 89 -7.10 10.86 1.31
N GLN A 90 -7.78 11.94 0.91
CA GLN A 90 -8.56 12.81 1.77
C GLN A 90 -9.84 13.20 1.01
N MET A 91 -10.96 13.37 1.70
CA MET A 91 -12.28 13.59 1.07
C MET A 91 -12.33 14.72 0.04
N HIS A 92 -11.53 15.76 0.23
CA HIS A 92 -11.55 16.96 -0.62
C HIS A 92 -10.64 16.87 -1.86
N LEU A 93 -9.81 15.81 -1.99
CA LEU A 93 -8.79 15.70 -3.04
C LEU A 93 -9.26 14.99 -4.32
N GLY A 94 -10.52 14.54 -4.39
CA GLY A 94 -11.03 13.76 -5.52
C GLY A 94 -10.80 14.43 -6.88
N GLU A 95 -11.18 15.68 -7.04
CA GLU A 95 -11.01 16.44 -8.30
C GLU A 95 -9.51 16.62 -8.66
N TYR A 96 -8.66 16.81 -7.67
CA TYR A 96 -7.21 16.90 -7.88
C TYR A 96 -6.66 15.58 -8.45
N PHE A 97 -7.02 14.43 -7.85
CA PHE A 97 -6.57 13.13 -8.32
C PHE A 97 -7.16 12.75 -9.68
N ASP A 98 -8.42 13.09 -9.97
CA ASP A 98 -9.01 12.87 -11.29
C ASP A 98 -8.24 13.65 -12.37
N SER A 99 -7.93 14.92 -12.10
CA SER A 99 -7.11 15.72 -13.01
C SER A 99 -5.74 15.11 -13.25
N LEU A 100 -5.07 14.66 -12.19
CA LEU A 100 -3.76 14.02 -12.24
C LEU A 100 -3.79 12.73 -13.09
N LEU A 101 -4.71 11.81 -12.75
CA LEU A 101 -4.78 10.49 -13.39
C LEU A 101 -5.22 10.58 -14.86
N SER A 102 -5.99 11.61 -15.23
CA SER A 102 -6.33 11.85 -16.63
C SER A 102 -5.15 12.27 -17.50
N GLN A 103 -4.12 12.87 -16.90
CA GLN A 103 -2.93 13.39 -17.58
C GLN A 103 -1.74 12.45 -17.50
N THR A 104 -1.74 11.53 -16.54
CA THR A 104 -0.60 10.64 -16.27
C THR A 104 -1.05 9.18 -16.31
N PRO A 105 -0.59 8.40 -17.32
CA PRO A 105 -0.97 7.00 -17.48
C PRO A 105 -0.12 6.11 -16.55
N PHE A 106 -0.51 6.00 -15.29
CA PHE A 106 0.08 5.02 -14.37
C PHE A 106 -0.33 3.59 -14.72
N ASP A 107 0.55 2.62 -14.47
CA ASP A 107 0.20 1.20 -14.52
C ASP A 107 -0.63 0.75 -13.33
N PHE A 108 -0.40 1.38 -12.16
CA PHE A 108 -0.99 0.96 -10.89
C PHE A 108 -1.15 2.16 -9.95
N VAL A 109 -2.28 2.22 -9.25
CA VAL A 109 -2.60 3.25 -8.26
C VAL A 109 -3.08 2.62 -6.97
N ILE A 110 -2.35 2.84 -5.89
CA ILE A 110 -2.76 2.50 -4.53
C ILE A 110 -3.47 3.73 -3.93
N GLY A 111 -4.63 3.53 -3.32
CA GLY A 111 -5.25 4.52 -2.44
C GLY A 111 -4.92 4.16 -0.99
N SER A 112 -4.50 5.11 -0.18
CA SER A 112 -4.15 4.88 1.23
C SER A 112 -4.64 6.03 2.10
N SER A 113 -4.88 5.79 3.39
CA SER A 113 -5.08 6.84 4.39
C SER A 113 -3.82 6.96 5.23
N HIS A 114 -3.01 7.99 4.94
CA HIS A 114 -1.86 8.35 5.78
C HIS A 114 -2.26 9.42 6.80
N LEU A 115 -3.26 10.24 6.48
CA LEU A 115 -3.79 11.26 7.36
C LEU A 115 -5.21 10.92 7.84
N VAL A 116 -5.48 11.20 9.09
CA VAL A 116 -6.81 11.17 9.72
C VAL A 116 -7.16 12.59 10.15
N HIS A 117 -8.05 13.25 9.41
CA HIS A 117 -8.47 14.64 9.67
C HIS A 117 -7.27 15.60 9.88
N GLY A 118 -6.21 15.44 9.07
CA GLY A 118 -5.00 16.27 9.11
C GLY A 118 -3.93 15.82 10.11
N TYR A 119 -4.09 14.68 10.79
CA TYR A 119 -3.09 14.09 11.67
C TYR A 119 -2.56 12.78 11.08
N ASP A 120 -1.23 12.62 11.06
CA ASP A 120 -0.61 11.34 10.69
C ASP A 120 -0.46 10.46 11.94
N PRO A 121 -1.03 9.23 11.94
CA PRO A 121 -0.82 8.25 13.01
C PRO A 121 0.65 7.85 13.27
N TYR A 122 1.55 8.14 12.33
CA TYR A 122 3.00 7.96 12.55
C TYR A 122 3.49 8.75 13.76
N TYR A 123 2.93 9.94 14.01
CA TYR A 123 3.33 10.81 15.12
C TYR A 123 2.53 10.51 16.38
N PRO A 124 3.20 10.47 17.56
CA PRO A 124 2.56 10.15 18.84
C PRO A 124 1.38 11.06 19.20
N GLU A 125 1.36 12.29 18.69
CA GLU A 125 0.31 13.29 18.93
C GLU A 125 -1.08 12.79 18.51
N PHE A 126 -1.16 11.90 17.52
CA PHE A 126 -2.42 11.27 17.12
C PHE A 126 -3.05 10.46 18.24
N PHE A 127 -2.25 9.88 19.13
CA PHE A 127 -2.69 9.02 20.24
C PHE A 127 -2.71 9.74 21.59
N GLU A 128 -2.08 10.90 21.72
CA GLU A 128 -1.85 11.57 23.01
C GLU A 128 -3.18 11.91 23.71
N GLY A 129 -3.31 11.49 24.97
CA GLY A 129 -4.50 11.73 25.79
C GLY A 129 -5.76 10.98 25.36
N ARG A 130 -5.67 10.09 24.37
CA ARG A 130 -6.80 9.38 23.77
C ARG A 130 -6.73 7.87 24.03
N LYS A 131 -7.90 7.21 24.05
CA LYS A 131 -7.94 5.76 24.09
C LYS A 131 -7.59 5.19 22.72
N GLU A 132 -6.59 4.32 22.66
CA GLU A 132 -6.11 3.68 21.41
C GLU A 132 -7.25 3.07 20.59
N PHE A 133 -8.22 2.43 21.25
CA PHE A 133 -9.43 1.91 20.57
C PHE A 133 -10.15 2.98 19.74
N LEU A 134 -10.31 4.19 20.29
CA LEU A 134 -11.00 5.27 19.59
C LEU A 134 -10.14 5.83 18.44
N CYS A 135 -8.82 5.87 18.60
CA CYS A 135 -7.92 6.30 17.55
C CYS A 135 -7.96 5.33 16.34
N TYR A 136 -7.96 4.02 16.61
CA TYR A 136 -8.10 3.02 15.56
C TYR A 136 -9.48 3.07 14.90
N MET A 137 -10.55 3.28 15.67
CA MET A 137 -11.90 3.42 15.12
C MET A 137 -11.99 4.62 14.18
N GLU A 138 -11.51 5.78 14.61
CA GLU A 138 -11.48 7.01 13.81
C GLU A 138 -10.66 6.84 12.53
N TYR A 139 -9.54 6.12 12.61
CA TYR A 139 -8.76 5.78 11.41
C TYR A 139 -9.59 4.94 10.42
N PHE A 140 -10.30 3.91 10.88
CA PHE A 140 -11.14 3.10 9.98
C PHE A 140 -12.34 3.89 9.45
N GLU A 141 -12.93 4.78 10.27
CA GLU A 141 -13.99 5.68 9.83
C GLU A 141 -13.47 6.62 8.71
N SER A 142 -12.25 7.16 8.84
CA SER A 142 -11.64 8.00 7.80
C SER A 142 -11.38 7.24 6.49
N ILE A 143 -11.04 5.95 6.55
CA ILE A 143 -10.97 5.10 5.34
C ILE A 143 -12.32 5.07 4.64
N LEU A 144 -13.40 4.80 5.38
CA LEU A 144 -14.75 4.70 4.80
C LEU A 144 -15.21 6.03 4.20
N GLU A 145 -14.88 7.15 4.84
CA GLU A 145 -15.10 8.50 4.31
C GLU A 145 -14.36 8.70 2.99
N ASN A 146 -13.06 8.42 2.96
CA ASN A 146 -12.20 8.58 1.80
C ASN A 146 -12.67 7.76 0.59
N ILE A 147 -12.95 6.45 0.79
CA ILE A 147 -13.43 5.58 -0.30
C ILE A 147 -14.88 5.84 -0.69
N SER A 148 -15.62 6.59 0.11
CA SER A 148 -16.96 7.08 -0.27
C SER A 148 -16.91 8.35 -1.10
N ALA A 149 -15.86 9.15 -0.92
CA ALA A 149 -15.64 10.38 -1.65
C ALA A 149 -14.88 10.17 -2.96
N TYR A 150 -14.00 9.14 -3.04
CA TYR A 150 -13.13 8.94 -4.20
C TYR A 150 -12.86 7.45 -4.47
N ASP A 151 -12.89 7.06 -5.74
CA ASP A 151 -12.68 5.68 -6.20
C ASP A 151 -11.66 5.53 -7.36
N GLY A 152 -10.86 6.54 -7.63
CA GLY A 152 -9.90 6.57 -8.74
C GLY A 152 -8.64 5.70 -8.56
N PHE A 153 -8.57 4.83 -7.56
CA PHE A 153 -7.48 3.90 -7.28
C PHE A 153 -7.80 2.46 -7.73
N ASP A 154 -6.83 1.54 -7.66
CA ASP A 154 -7.00 0.12 -8.04
C ASP A 154 -7.14 -0.79 -6.83
N VAL A 155 -6.29 -0.60 -5.82
CA VAL A 155 -6.36 -1.30 -4.54
C VAL A 155 -6.22 -0.32 -3.39
N TYR A 156 -6.73 -0.71 -2.22
CA TYR A 156 -6.51 0.02 -0.99
C TYR A 156 -5.30 -0.55 -0.24
N GLY A 157 -4.30 0.29 0.02
CA GLY A 157 -3.05 -0.08 0.69
C GLY A 157 -3.25 -0.34 2.19
N HIS A 158 -2.43 -1.18 2.77
CA HIS A 158 -2.26 -1.44 4.23
C HIS A 158 -3.40 -0.95 5.15
N ILE A 159 -4.62 -1.45 4.95
CA ILE A 159 -5.88 -0.99 5.60
C ILE A 159 -5.76 -0.73 7.11
N ASP A 160 -4.93 -1.47 7.82
CA ASP A 160 -4.72 -1.28 9.27
C ASP A 160 -3.37 -0.61 9.61
N TYR A 161 -2.90 0.29 8.75
CA TYR A 161 -1.67 1.08 8.90
C TYR A 161 -1.50 1.69 10.30
N VAL A 162 -2.57 2.23 10.87
CA VAL A 162 -2.56 2.84 12.21
C VAL A 162 -2.01 1.92 13.30
N VAL A 163 -2.14 0.59 13.11
CA VAL A 163 -1.69 -0.42 14.09
C VAL A 163 -0.15 -0.47 14.20
N ARG A 164 0.58 -0.03 13.17
CA ARG A 164 2.05 0.07 13.18
C ARG A 164 2.55 0.99 14.29
N TYR A 165 1.80 2.05 14.58
CA TYR A 165 2.22 3.20 15.39
C TYR A 165 1.47 3.32 16.72
N GLY A 166 0.38 2.59 16.90
CA GLY A 166 -0.36 2.60 18.15
C GLY A 166 0.49 2.17 19.36
N PRO A 167 0.28 2.76 20.54
CA PRO A 167 1.08 2.49 21.75
C PRO A 167 1.20 1.01 22.11
N ASN A 168 0.16 0.23 21.87
CA ASN A 168 0.13 -1.21 22.13
C ASN A 168 0.20 -2.04 20.84
N LYS A 169 0.27 -1.39 19.69
CA LYS A 169 0.26 -2.06 18.37
C LYS A 169 -0.90 -3.06 18.28
N ASN A 170 -0.64 -4.27 17.80
CA ASN A 170 -1.65 -5.31 17.62
C ASN A 170 -2.03 -6.07 18.91
N ARG A 171 -1.53 -5.72 20.08
CA ARG A 171 -1.94 -6.34 21.37
C ARG A 171 -3.41 -6.08 21.69
N GLU A 172 -3.89 -4.89 21.36
CA GLU A 172 -5.27 -4.45 21.57
C GLU A 172 -6.08 -4.43 20.27
N TYR A 173 -5.46 -4.81 19.13
CA TYR A 173 -6.08 -4.88 17.83
C TYR A 173 -6.48 -6.31 17.47
N SER A 174 -7.66 -6.45 16.91
CA SER A 174 -8.10 -7.67 16.21
C SER A 174 -9.24 -7.33 15.26
N TYR A 175 -9.38 -8.08 14.16
CA TYR A 175 -10.53 -7.94 13.27
C TYR A 175 -11.86 -8.00 14.03
N GLY A 176 -12.01 -8.92 15.00
CA GLY A 176 -13.25 -9.08 15.76
C GLY A 176 -13.66 -7.84 16.55
N ARG A 177 -12.71 -7.04 16.99
CA ARG A 177 -12.95 -5.81 17.77
C ARG A 177 -13.48 -4.65 16.90
N TYR A 178 -13.13 -4.62 15.63
CA TYR A 178 -13.49 -3.58 14.64
C TYR A 178 -14.29 -4.15 13.48
N LYS A 179 -14.92 -5.32 13.68
CA LYS A 179 -15.56 -6.10 12.63
C LYS A 179 -16.54 -5.30 11.80
N ASP A 180 -17.40 -4.53 12.44
CA ASP A 180 -18.51 -3.86 11.72
C ASP A 180 -17.97 -2.83 10.73
N ILE A 181 -17.05 -1.97 11.16
CA ILE A 181 -16.44 -0.96 10.27
C ILE A 181 -15.54 -1.60 9.21
N LEU A 182 -14.73 -2.61 9.58
CA LEU A 182 -13.87 -3.31 8.61
C LEU A 182 -14.71 -4.07 7.56
N ASP A 183 -15.80 -4.73 7.96
CA ASP A 183 -16.72 -5.37 7.02
C ASP A 183 -17.36 -4.35 6.06
N GLU A 184 -17.69 -3.15 6.55
CA GLU A 184 -18.25 -2.08 5.73
C GLU A 184 -17.23 -1.58 4.70
N ILE A 185 -15.99 -1.31 5.11
CA ILE A 185 -14.88 -0.95 4.22
C ILE A 185 -14.68 -2.03 3.13
N LEU A 186 -14.53 -3.30 3.54
CA LEU A 186 -14.29 -4.39 2.61
C LEU A 186 -15.43 -4.57 1.60
N LYS A 187 -16.69 -4.51 2.05
CA LYS A 187 -17.87 -4.59 1.18
C LYS A 187 -17.92 -3.41 0.20
N LYS A 188 -17.59 -2.21 0.67
CA LYS A 188 -17.54 -1.02 -0.18
C LYS A 188 -16.49 -1.18 -1.28
N LEU A 189 -15.25 -1.56 -0.93
CA LEU A 189 -14.17 -1.81 -1.90
C LEU A 189 -14.58 -2.86 -2.93
N ILE A 190 -15.13 -4.00 -2.50
CA ILE A 190 -15.62 -5.06 -3.39
C ILE A 190 -16.71 -4.55 -4.33
N SER A 191 -17.68 -3.78 -3.81
CA SER A 191 -18.78 -3.24 -4.61
C SER A 191 -18.32 -2.26 -5.69
N MET A 192 -17.19 -1.60 -5.47
CA MET A 192 -16.55 -0.69 -6.42
C MET A 192 -15.61 -1.41 -7.40
N GLY A 193 -15.44 -2.74 -7.26
CA GLY A 193 -14.48 -3.52 -8.05
C GLY A 193 -13.02 -3.24 -7.68
N LYS A 194 -12.76 -2.73 -6.47
CA LYS A 194 -11.41 -2.44 -5.97
C LYS A 194 -10.83 -3.60 -5.19
N GLY A 195 -9.49 -3.72 -5.25
CA GLY A 195 -8.77 -4.70 -4.46
C GLY A 195 -8.31 -4.18 -3.12
N ILE A 196 -7.60 -5.04 -2.41
CA ILE A 196 -6.80 -4.70 -1.23
C ILE A 196 -5.35 -5.11 -1.44
N GLU A 197 -4.48 -4.56 -0.64
CA GLU A 197 -3.08 -4.98 -0.56
C GLU A 197 -2.88 -5.97 0.60
N LEU A 198 -2.01 -6.97 0.40
CA LEU A 198 -1.27 -7.65 1.45
C LEU A 198 0.09 -6.96 1.54
N ASN A 199 0.26 -6.09 2.52
CA ASN A 199 1.50 -5.36 2.74
C ASN A 199 2.36 -6.08 3.77
N THR A 200 3.55 -6.54 3.36
CA THR A 200 4.42 -7.30 4.25
C THR A 200 5.22 -6.42 5.21
N GLY A 201 5.13 -5.11 5.08
CA GLY A 201 5.69 -4.14 6.03
C GLY A 201 5.34 -4.43 7.48
N GLY A 202 4.13 -4.94 7.77
CA GLY A 202 3.70 -5.31 9.10
C GLY A 202 4.69 -6.24 9.84
N TYR A 203 5.41 -7.09 9.10
CA TYR A 203 6.42 -7.97 9.72
C TYR A 203 7.64 -7.20 10.23
N HIS A 204 8.16 -6.25 9.46
CA HIS A 204 9.33 -5.49 9.92
C HIS A 204 8.96 -4.37 10.91
N TYR A 205 7.70 -3.94 10.93
CA TYR A 205 7.16 -3.08 12.00
C TYR A 205 6.91 -3.85 13.30
N GLY A 206 7.14 -5.17 13.32
CA GLY A 206 7.09 -6.01 14.52
C GLY A 206 5.67 -6.46 14.90
N LEU A 207 4.73 -6.43 13.97
CA LEU A 207 3.36 -6.92 14.21
C LEU A 207 3.27 -8.45 14.12
N GLY A 208 4.25 -9.12 13.48
CA GLY A 208 4.22 -10.57 13.26
C GLY A 208 3.20 -11.01 12.20
N GLU A 209 2.50 -10.08 11.58
CA GLU A 209 1.47 -10.25 10.56
C GLU A 209 1.63 -9.20 9.45
N PRO A 210 1.01 -9.38 8.28
CA PRO A 210 0.94 -8.32 7.27
C PRO A 210 -0.02 -7.20 7.68
N ASN A 211 -0.06 -6.13 6.92
CA ASN A 211 -1.12 -5.11 6.92
C ASN A 211 -1.99 -5.28 5.63
N PRO A 212 -3.32 -5.47 5.75
CA PRO A 212 -4.01 -5.73 7.01
C PRO A 212 -3.71 -7.13 7.57
N CYS A 213 -4.08 -7.33 8.85
CA CYS A 213 -3.87 -8.62 9.52
C CYS A 213 -4.57 -9.78 8.79
N THR A 214 -4.05 -10.99 8.95
CA THR A 214 -4.53 -12.21 8.28
C THR A 214 -6.04 -12.42 8.39
N ALA A 215 -6.66 -12.02 9.51
CA ALA A 215 -8.10 -12.16 9.70
C ALA A 215 -8.92 -11.25 8.77
N VAL A 216 -8.43 -10.03 8.50
CA VAL A 216 -9.05 -9.10 7.54
C VAL A 216 -8.91 -9.61 6.11
N ILE A 217 -7.73 -10.13 5.72
CA ILE A 217 -7.50 -10.73 4.40
C ILE A 217 -8.44 -11.91 4.16
N ARG A 218 -8.57 -12.79 5.16
CA ARG A 218 -9.51 -13.92 5.10
C ARG A 218 -10.94 -13.42 4.94
N ARG A 219 -11.33 -12.41 5.71
CA ARG A 219 -12.66 -11.83 5.63
C ARG A 219 -12.96 -11.21 4.28
N TYR A 220 -11.99 -10.51 3.69
CA TYR A 220 -12.10 -9.99 2.33
C TYR A 220 -12.43 -11.11 1.32
N ARG A 221 -11.71 -12.25 1.40
CA ARG A 221 -11.98 -13.41 0.55
C ARG A 221 -13.36 -14.03 0.79
N GLU A 222 -13.79 -14.16 2.05
CA GLU A 222 -15.13 -14.66 2.42
C GLU A 222 -16.26 -13.78 1.88
N LEU A 223 -16.06 -12.46 1.80
CA LEU A 223 -17.01 -11.51 1.23
C LEU A 223 -17.03 -11.50 -0.30
N GLY A 224 -16.18 -12.30 -0.96
CA GLY A 224 -16.10 -12.40 -2.41
C GLY A 224 -15.02 -11.55 -3.06
N GLY A 225 -14.10 -10.96 -2.27
CA GLY A 225 -12.95 -10.23 -2.80
C GLY A 225 -11.96 -11.16 -3.52
N GLU A 226 -11.45 -10.71 -4.66
CA GLU A 226 -10.56 -11.50 -5.51
C GLU A 226 -9.26 -10.77 -5.86
N ILE A 227 -9.29 -9.44 -5.95
CA ILE A 227 -8.13 -8.62 -6.31
C ILE A 227 -7.30 -8.35 -5.06
N ILE A 228 -6.11 -8.95 -4.98
CA ILE A 228 -5.18 -8.73 -3.87
C ILE A 228 -3.75 -8.61 -4.39
N THR A 229 -3.11 -7.47 -4.18
CA THR A 229 -1.69 -7.26 -4.51
C THR A 229 -0.80 -7.62 -3.32
N ILE A 230 0.49 -7.80 -3.57
CA ILE A 230 1.50 -8.01 -2.53
C ILE A 230 2.55 -6.92 -2.67
N GLY A 231 2.82 -6.22 -1.58
CA GLY A 231 3.83 -5.17 -1.53
C GLY A 231 4.68 -5.27 -0.26
N ALA A 232 5.97 -4.96 -0.38
CA ALA A 232 6.86 -4.89 0.77
C ALA A 232 6.85 -3.53 1.45
N ASP A 233 6.38 -2.49 0.76
CA ASP A 233 6.41 -1.10 1.24
C ASP A 233 7.86 -0.67 1.57
N ALA A 234 8.77 -1.07 0.67
CA ALA A 234 10.20 -0.97 0.89
C ALA A 234 10.72 0.44 0.59
N HIS A 235 11.29 1.11 1.58
CA HIS A 235 11.96 2.40 1.47
C HIS A 235 13.50 2.24 1.45
N THR A 236 13.99 1.03 1.69
CA THR A 236 15.41 0.68 1.65
C THR A 236 15.61 -0.70 1.00
N PRO A 237 16.78 -0.96 0.38
CA PRO A 237 17.01 -2.18 -0.40
C PRO A 237 16.85 -3.49 0.41
N ASP A 238 17.14 -3.46 1.70
CA ASP A 238 17.03 -4.64 2.58
C ASP A 238 15.58 -5.04 2.89
N LYS A 239 14.61 -4.20 2.56
CA LYS A 239 13.18 -4.46 2.74
C LYS A 239 12.48 -5.00 1.49
N ILE A 240 13.11 -4.94 0.32
CA ILE A 240 12.52 -5.47 -0.93
C ILE A 240 12.18 -6.94 -0.76
N ALA A 241 10.95 -7.32 -1.16
CA ALA A 241 10.42 -8.68 -1.02
C ALA A 241 10.47 -9.24 0.41
N CYS A 242 10.51 -8.38 1.43
CA CYS A 242 10.56 -8.80 2.83
C CYS A 242 9.37 -9.72 3.16
N ALA A 243 9.63 -10.90 3.71
CA ALA A 243 8.62 -11.87 4.14
C ALA A 243 7.63 -12.35 3.04
N PHE A 244 8.03 -12.36 1.76
CA PHE A 244 7.20 -12.85 0.65
C PHE A 244 6.90 -14.36 0.74
N ASP A 245 7.80 -15.14 1.38
CA ASP A 245 7.55 -16.53 1.75
C ASP A 245 6.33 -16.67 2.67
N LYS A 246 6.17 -15.77 3.63
CA LYS A 246 5.01 -15.73 4.53
C LYS A 246 3.77 -15.24 3.81
N ALA A 247 3.88 -14.25 2.90
CA ALA A 247 2.76 -13.71 2.15
C ALA A 247 2.04 -14.80 1.33
N ALA A 248 2.80 -15.64 0.61
CA ALA A 248 2.23 -16.77 -0.13
C ALA A 248 1.44 -17.71 0.79
N SER A 249 2.01 -18.07 1.95
CA SER A 249 1.37 -18.94 2.93
C SER A 249 0.09 -18.33 3.52
N VAL A 250 0.08 -17.02 3.78
CA VAL A 250 -1.10 -16.28 4.26
C VAL A 250 -2.21 -16.30 3.22
N LEU A 251 -1.90 -16.00 1.96
CA LEU A 251 -2.89 -16.00 0.89
C LEU A 251 -3.52 -17.37 0.70
N GLU A 252 -2.72 -18.44 0.66
CA GLU A 252 -3.24 -19.81 0.57
C GLU A 252 -4.16 -20.18 1.74
N ALA A 253 -3.72 -19.86 2.97
CA ALA A 253 -4.52 -20.10 4.18
C ALA A 253 -5.82 -19.29 4.22
N CYS A 254 -5.89 -18.17 3.49
CA CYS A 254 -7.09 -17.36 3.30
C CYS A 254 -7.95 -17.80 2.10
N GLY A 255 -7.51 -18.81 1.33
CA GLY A 255 -8.27 -19.37 0.21
C GLY A 255 -8.05 -18.67 -1.13
N PHE A 256 -6.99 -17.88 -1.27
CA PHE A 256 -6.55 -17.36 -2.56
C PHE A 256 -5.76 -18.43 -3.33
N ARG A 257 -5.84 -18.37 -4.64
CA ARG A 257 -5.06 -19.18 -5.59
C ARG A 257 -4.17 -18.33 -6.46
N TYR A 258 -4.37 -17.02 -6.43
CA TYR A 258 -3.71 -16.02 -7.27
C TYR A 258 -3.43 -14.80 -6.40
N TYR A 259 -2.39 -14.07 -6.73
CA TYR A 259 -2.24 -12.67 -6.39
C TYR A 259 -2.37 -11.82 -7.65
N THR A 260 -2.50 -10.52 -7.51
CA THR A 260 -2.78 -9.60 -8.62
C THR A 260 -1.61 -8.64 -8.80
N ILE A 261 -1.26 -8.39 -10.05
CA ILE A 261 -0.40 -7.28 -10.48
C ILE A 261 -1.19 -6.41 -11.44
N PHE A 262 -0.75 -5.19 -11.70
CA PHE A 262 -1.46 -4.27 -12.58
C PHE A 262 -0.58 -3.79 -13.72
N LYS A 263 -1.19 -3.62 -14.91
CA LYS A 263 -0.61 -2.95 -16.07
C LYS A 263 -1.68 -2.10 -16.74
N ASP A 264 -1.37 -0.84 -17.05
CA ASP A 264 -2.33 0.11 -17.62
C ASP A 264 -3.65 0.14 -16.80
N ARG A 265 -3.56 0.08 -15.48
CA ARG A 265 -4.70 0.02 -14.53
C ARG A 265 -5.58 -1.24 -14.68
N LYS A 266 -5.09 -2.28 -15.33
CA LYS A 266 -5.82 -3.55 -15.52
C LYS A 266 -5.20 -4.65 -14.67
N PRO A 267 -6.01 -5.41 -13.93
CA PRO A 267 -5.51 -6.50 -13.11
C PRO A 267 -5.07 -7.70 -13.96
N GLU A 268 -3.92 -8.26 -13.63
CA GLU A 268 -3.39 -9.52 -14.15
C GLU A 268 -3.23 -10.48 -12.98
N PHE A 269 -3.83 -11.69 -13.09
CA PHE A 269 -3.82 -12.68 -12.02
C PHE A 269 -2.67 -13.67 -12.19
N ILE A 270 -1.82 -13.77 -11.19
CA ILE A 270 -0.63 -14.65 -11.16
C ILE A 270 -0.89 -15.77 -10.16
N SER A 271 -0.70 -17.03 -10.61
CA SER A 271 -0.86 -18.19 -9.71
C SER A 271 0.15 -18.16 -8.56
N LEU A 272 -0.34 -18.49 -7.36
CA LEU A 272 0.48 -18.75 -6.18
C LEU A 272 1.29 -20.04 -6.29
#